data_f246777f642775e8344a18cc0ff87cde
#
_entry.id   f246777f642775e8344a18cc0ff87cde
#
_cell.length_a   1.000
_cell.length_b   1.000
_cell.length_c   1.000
_cell.angle_alpha   90.00
_cell.angle_beta   90.00
_cell.angle_gamma   90.00
#
_symmetry.space_group_name_H-M   'P 1'
#
loop_
_entity.id
_entity.type
_entity.pdbx_description
1 polymer ?
#
loop_
_entity_poly.entity_id
_entity_poly.type
_entity_poly.pdbx_seq_one_letter_code
_entity_poly.pdbx_strand_id
1 'polypeptide(L)'
;KAPFTEFPGNESIGRSESPEAQAEAFARTTAEEMGLVGLNMDLAPVLDVGRGPVEEHLRGRTFGEDPRRVADLGSIVIRTLQAGGIMAVAKHFPGLGRTAEDPHVRLPEILLEEGELETVNLVPFRAAVEEGVAAVMTSHAVYPSIDPGTPATLSEAVLKGLLRERLGYDGLIITDTYKGPDRRAGQ
;
A
#
# COMPACT_ATOMS: atom_id res chain seq x y z
N LYS A 1 -5.87 -29.14 -4.22
CA LYS A 1 -6.27 -28.13 -3.23
C LYS A 1 -5.07 -27.19 -3.02
N ALA A 2 -5.28 -25.89 -3.04
CA ALA A 2 -4.27 -24.94 -2.61
C ALA A 2 -3.86 -25.28 -1.15
N PRO A 3 -2.57 -25.24 -0.81
CA PRO A 3 -2.12 -25.52 0.55
C PRO A 3 -2.52 -24.43 1.55
N PHE A 4 -2.91 -23.25 1.06
CA PHE A 4 -3.31 -22.09 1.84
C PHE A 4 -4.74 -21.67 1.54
N THR A 5 -5.35 -20.93 2.48
CA THR A 5 -6.70 -20.41 2.34
C THR A 5 -6.75 -19.34 1.26
N GLU A 6 -7.70 -19.47 0.34
CA GLU A 6 -7.96 -18.47 -0.69
C GLU A 6 -9.01 -17.47 -0.19
N PHE A 7 -8.70 -16.19 -0.27
CA PHE A 7 -9.60 -15.09 0.05
C PHE A 7 -10.00 -14.31 -1.20
N PRO A 8 -11.19 -13.69 -1.22
CA PRO A 8 -11.51 -12.70 -2.23
C PRO A 8 -10.53 -11.53 -2.12
N GLY A 9 -10.28 -10.84 -3.23
CA GLY A 9 -9.43 -9.64 -3.21
C GLY A 9 -9.99 -8.54 -2.30
N ASN A 10 -9.13 -7.58 -1.91
CA ASN A 10 -9.48 -6.49 -1.00
C ASN A 10 -10.70 -5.68 -1.46
N GLU A 11 -10.88 -5.50 -2.78
CA GLU A 11 -12.05 -4.83 -3.34
C GLU A 11 -13.36 -5.57 -2.99
N SER A 12 -13.34 -6.91 -3.05
CA SER A 12 -14.50 -7.71 -2.64
C SER A 12 -14.75 -7.62 -1.13
N ILE A 13 -13.68 -7.60 -0.32
CA ILE A 13 -13.78 -7.37 1.13
C ILE A 13 -14.40 -5.99 1.37
N GLY A 14 -13.87 -4.94 0.74
CA GLY A 14 -14.37 -3.58 0.89
C GLY A 14 -15.83 -3.37 0.48
N ARG A 15 -16.36 -4.18 -0.43
CA ARG A 15 -17.76 -4.13 -0.91
C ARG A 15 -18.70 -5.11 -0.20
N SER A 16 -18.20 -5.93 0.72
CA SER A 16 -19.01 -6.93 1.40
C SER A 16 -20.02 -6.32 2.39
N GLU A 17 -20.95 -7.11 2.86
CA GLU A 17 -21.92 -6.71 3.91
C GLU A 17 -21.28 -6.56 5.29
N SER A 18 -20.11 -7.18 5.51
CA SER A 18 -19.38 -7.15 6.78
C SER A 18 -17.87 -7.00 6.53
N PRO A 19 -17.43 -5.84 5.98
CA PRO A 19 -16.05 -5.67 5.50
C PRO A 19 -15.02 -5.74 6.62
N GLU A 20 -15.33 -5.23 7.82
CA GLU A 20 -14.45 -5.25 8.98
C GLU A 20 -14.20 -6.70 9.45
N ALA A 21 -15.27 -7.50 9.57
CA ALA A 21 -15.14 -8.91 9.97
C ALA A 21 -14.38 -9.74 8.92
N GLN A 22 -14.56 -9.44 7.63
CA GLN A 22 -13.82 -10.13 6.56
C GLN A 22 -12.35 -9.72 6.51
N ALA A 23 -12.04 -8.43 6.72
CA ALA A 23 -10.66 -7.95 6.81
C ALA A 23 -9.92 -8.58 8.01
N GLU A 24 -10.59 -8.69 9.15
CA GLU A 24 -10.04 -9.35 10.33
C GLU A 24 -9.83 -10.85 10.11
N ALA A 25 -10.80 -11.55 9.53
CA ALA A 25 -10.69 -12.99 9.24
C ALA A 25 -9.56 -13.27 8.24
N PHE A 26 -9.45 -12.45 7.18
CA PHE A 26 -8.36 -12.50 6.22
C PHE A 26 -7.01 -12.37 6.91
N ALA A 27 -6.80 -11.31 7.68
CA ALA A 27 -5.52 -11.03 8.33
C ALA A 27 -5.15 -12.08 9.38
N ARG A 28 -6.12 -12.59 10.15
CA ARG A 28 -5.91 -13.64 11.16
C ARG A 28 -5.46 -14.95 10.52
N THR A 29 -6.19 -15.42 9.51
CA THR A 29 -5.83 -16.66 8.81
C THR A 29 -4.49 -16.53 8.10
N THR A 30 -4.22 -15.37 7.48
CA THR A 30 -2.92 -15.10 6.85
C THR A 30 -1.79 -15.18 7.88
N ALA A 31 -1.95 -14.55 9.05
CA ALA A 31 -0.93 -14.59 10.10
C ALA A 31 -0.68 -16.02 10.61
N GLU A 32 -1.74 -16.79 10.84
CA GLU A 32 -1.65 -18.19 11.28
C GLU A 32 -0.90 -19.05 10.23
N GLU A 33 -1.30 -18.98 8.96
CA GLU A 33 -0.70 -19.77 7.88
C GLU A 33 0.76 -19.37 7.61
N MET A 34 1.08 -18.07 7.63
CA MET A 34 2.45 -17.57 7.49
C MET A 34 3.35 -18.04 8.64
N GLY A 35 2.84 -17.99 9.86
CA GLY A 35 3.56 -18.48 11.04
C GLY A 35 3.89 -19.97 10.95
N LEU A 36 3.00 -20.81 10.42
CA LEU A 36 3.22 -22.24 10.22
C LEU A 36 4.38 -22.55 9.27
N VAL A 37 4.65 -21.69 8.30
CA VAL A 37 5.75 -21.84 7.34
C VAL A 37 6.98 -21.00 7.68
N GLY A 38 6.99 -20.34 8.83
CA GLY A 38 8.14 -19.58 9.32
C GLY A 38 8.32 -18.20 8.68
N LEU A 39 7.30 -17.65 8.02
CA LEU A 39 7.31 -16.28 7.52
C LEU A 39 6.92 -15.32 8.65
N ASN A 40 7.52 -14.13 8.66
CA ASN A 40 7.33 -13.13 9.72
C ASN A 40 7.00 -11.72 9.20
N MET A 41 6.84 -11.55 7.88
CA MET A 41 6.44 -10.27 7.26
C MET A 41 5.53 -10.54 6.08
N ASP A 42 4.40 -9.82 6.03
CA ASP A 42 3.48 -9.78 4.88
C ASP A 42 3.54 -8.41 4.20
N LEU A 43 3.69 -8.41 2.87
CA LEU A 43 3.67 -7.18 2.07
C LEU A 43 2.22 -6.68 1.87
N ALA A 44 1.49 -6.56 2.95
CA ALA A 44 0.09 -6.13 3.06
C ALA A 44 -0.11 -5.24 4.31
N PRO A 45 -1.11 -4.35 4.30
CA PRO A 45 -2.14 -4.12 3.29
C PRO A 45 -1.74 -3.16 2.16
N VAL A 46 -2.48 -3.24 1.02
CA VAL A 46 -2.49 -2.18 0.01
C VAL A 46 -3.39 -1.06 0.50
N LEU A 47 -2.82 0.14 0.69
CA LEU A 47 -3.51 1.33 1.18
C LEU A 47 -3.76 2.39 0.08
N ASP A 48 -3.51 2.01 -1.16
CA ASP A 48 -3.83 2.85 -2.31
C ASP A 48 -5.34 3.06 -2.40
N VAL A 49 -5.78 4.31 -2.56
CA VAL A 49 -7.19 4.67 -2.74
C VAL A 49 -7.51 4.62 -4.24
N GLY A 50 -8.36 3.69 -4.65
CA GLY A 50 -8.66 3.39 -6.06
C GLY A 50 -9.57 4.42 -6.73
N ARG A 51 -9.10 5.64 -6.97
CA ARG A 51 -9.86 6.70 -7.65
C ARG A 51 -9.46 6.86 -9.11
N GLY A 52 -10.43 6.83 -10.00
CA GLY A 52 -10.22 7.01 -11.45
C GLY A 52 -9.69 5.77 -12.15
N PRO A 53 -8.91 5.91 -13.22
CA PRO A 53 -8.32 4.78 -13.92
C PRO A 53 -7.28 4.13 -13.01
N VAL A 54 -7.64 2.98 -12.47
CA VAL A 54 -6.75 2.13 -11.66
C VAL A 54 -6.08 1.16 -12.60
N GLU A 55 -4.77 1.12 -12.53
CA GLU A 55 -3.98 0.18 -13.30
C GLU A 55 -4.38 -1.27 -13.02
N GLU A 56 -4.21 -2.14 -14.04
CA GLU A 56 -4.74 -3.50 -14.02
C GLU A 56 -4.20 -4.32 -12.83
N HIS A 57 -2.92 -4.14 -12.46
CA HIS A 57 -2.35 -4.88 -11.33
C HIS A 57 -2.75 -4.35 -9.94
N LEU A 58 -3.35 -3.16 -9.83
CA LEU A 58 -3.98 -2.69 -8.59
C LEU A 58 -5.46 -3.06 -8.50
N ARG A 59 -6.07 -3.46 -9.64
CA ARG A 59 -7.48 -3.86 -9.69
C ARG A 59 -7.73 -5.05 -8.77
N GLY A 60 -8.76 -4.96 -7.95
CA GLY A 60 -9.09 -5.96 -6.95
C GLY A 60 -8.23 -5.95 -5.69
N ARG A 61 -7.12 -5.20 -5.67
CA ARG A 61 -6.18 -5.14 -4.53
C ARG A 61 -6.41 -3.99 -3.58
N THR A 62 -7.10 -2.94 -3.99
CA THR A 62 -7.49 -1.80 -3.12
C THR A 62 -8.78 -2.12 -2.40
N PHE A 63 -9.01 -1.55 -1.20
CA PHE A 63 -10.28 -1.69 -0.47
C PHE A 63 -11.41 -0.82 -1.04
N GLY A 64 -11.12 0.06 -2.00
CA GLY A 64 -12.09 0.91 -2.68
C GLY A 64 -11.63 2.35 -2.91
N GLU A 65 -12.60 3.23 -3.15
CA GLU A 65 -12.39 4.63 -3.54
C GLU A 65 -12.54 5.64 -2.38
N ASP A 66 -13.06 5.20 -1.24
CA ASP A 66 -13.22 6.02 -0.03
C ASP A 66 -11.96 5.91 0.84
N PRO A 67 -11.19 7.02 1.02
CA PRO A 67 -9.96 6.98 1.80
C PRO A 67 -10.16 6.60 3.27
N ARG A 68 -11.32 6.93 3.87
CA ARG A 68 -11.63 6.53 5.25
C ARG A 68 -11.86 5.03 5.35
N ARG A 69 -12.61 4.46 4.39
CA ARG A 69 -12.82 3.01 4.34
C ARG A 69 -11.52 2.25 4.13
N VAL A 70 -10.64 2.74 3.26
CA VAL A 70 -9.30 2.16 3.08
C VAL A 70 -8.48 2.25 4.36
N ALA A 71 -8.55 3.37 5.08
CA ALA A 71 -7.89 3.56 6.37
C ALA A 71 -8.41 2.56 7.42
N ASP A 72 -9.73 2.48 7.60
CA ASP A 72 -10.36 1.64 8.62
C ASP A 72 -10.03 0.14 8.39
N LEU A 73 -10.20 -0.35 7.16
CA LEU A 73 -9.92 -1.74 6.83
C LEU A 73 -8.42 -2.04 6.85
N GLY A 74 -7.59 -1.11 6.40
CA GLY A 74 -6.14 -1.20 6.48
C GLY A 74 -5.65 -1.30 7.92
N SER A 75 -6.19 -0.49 8.82
CA SER A 75 -5.89 -0.52 10.26
C SER A 75 -6.23 -1.87 10.89
N ILE A 76 -7.40 -2.44 10.55
CA ILE A 76 -7.79 -3.78 11.02
C ILE A 76 -6.78 -4.83 10.57
N VAL A 77 -6.38 -4.81 9.29
CA VAL A 77 -5.40 -5.77 8.75
C VAL A 77 -4.06 -5.63 9.45
N ILE A 78 -3.54 -4.40 9.61
CA ILE A 78 -2.25 -4.13 10.27
C ILE A 78 -2.27 -4.66 11.70
N ARG A 79 -3.24 -4.26 12.49
CA ARG A 79 -3.37 -4.66 13.89
C ARG A 79 -3.49 -6.19 14.04
N THR A 80 -4.28 -6.82 13.18
CA THR A 80 -4.52 -8.26 13.25
C THR A 80 -3.29 -9.08 12.85
N LEU A 81 -2.59 -8.71 11.75
CA LEU A 81 -1.34 -9.34 11.35
C LEU A 81 -0.28 -9.22 12.44
N GLN A 82 -0.10 -8.01 13.00
CA GLN A 82 0.91 -7.75 14.02
C GLN A 82 0.59 -8.45 15.35
N ALA A 83 -0.67 -8.53 15.72
CA ALA A 83 -1.10 -9.34 16.88
C ALA A 83 -0.80 -10.84 16.67
N GLY A 84 -0.82 -11.33 15.44
CA GLY A 84 -0.42 -12.68 15.06
C GLY A 84 1.08 -12.89 14.90
N GLY A 85 1.93 -11.88 15.18
CA GLY A 85 3.39 -11.96 15.08
C GLY A 85 3.95 -11.74 13.66
N ILE A 86 3.14 -11.27 12.73
CA ILE A 86 3.53 -10.99 11.35
C ILE A 86 3.66 -9.48 11.15
N MET A 87 4.83 -9.00 10.76
CA MET A 87 5.05 -7.59 10.42
C MET A 87 4.20 -7.20 9.22
N ALA A 88 3.33 -6.18 9.37
CA ALA A 88 2.55 -5.63 8.28
C ALA A 88 3.33 -4.57 7.50
N VAL A 89 3.06 -4.45 6.20
CA VAL A 89 3.67 -3.47 5.30
C VAL A 89 2.60 -2.64 4.60
N ALA A 90 2.48 -1.37 4.98
CA ALA A 90 1.59 -0.41 4.32
C ALA A 90 2.15 0.05 2.97
N LYS A 91 1.38 -0.08 1.88
CA LYS A 91 1.86 0.21 0.52
C LYS A 91 0.80 0.78 -0.42
N HIS A 92 1.17 1.53 -1.43
CA HIS A 92 2.49 1.99 -1.87
C HIS A 92 2.60 3.51 -1.62
N PHE A 93 3.39 3.90 -0.65
CA PHE A 93 3.50 5.29 -0.19
C PHE A 93 4.09 6.21 -1.26
N PRO A 94 3.54 7.42 -1.46
CA PRO A 94 2.40 8.07 -0.79
C PRO A 94 1.03 7.83 -1.44
N GLY A 95 0.85 6.77 -2.24
CA GLY A 95 -0.42 6.32 -2.81
C GLY A 95 -0.42 6.29 -4.34
N LEU A 96 -0.56 5.08 -4.93
CA LEU A 96 -0.56 4.82 -6.38
C LEU A 96 -1.95 4.80 -7.02
N GLY A 97 -3.02 5.03 -6.29
CA GLY A 97 -4.39 4.71 -6.69
C GLY A 97 -4.97 5.43 -7.92
N ARG A 98 -4.19 6.28 -8.59
CA ARG A 98 -4.59 7.05 -9.79
C ARG A 98 -3.75 6.80 -11.02
N THR A 99 -2.83 5.85 -11.01
CA THR A 99 -2.04 5.58 -12.22
C THR A 99 -2.75 4.62 -13.16
N ALA A 100 -2.73 4.94 -14.45
CA ALA A 100 -3.09 4.01 -15.51
C ALA A 100 -1.86 3.26 -16.07
N GLU A 101 -0.66 3.60 -15.60
CA GLU A 101 0.60 3.01 -16.05
C GLU A 101 1.19 2.10 -14.99
N ASP A 102 1.72 0.95 -15.42
CA ASP A 102 2.45 0.01 -14.56
C ASP A 102 3.78 0.63 -14.11
N PRO A 103 3.96 0.94 -12.81
CA PRO A 103 5.20 1.52 -12.29
C PRO A 103 6.41 0.60 -12.41
N HIS A 104 6.22 -0.69 -12.69
CA HIS A 104 7.31 -1.63 -12.96
C HIS A 104 7.82 -1.58 -14.41
N VAL A 105 7.03 -0.99 -15.32
CA VAL A 105 7.34 -0.89 -16.77
C VAL A 105 7.73 0.53 -17.15
N ARG A 106 7.04 1.52 -16.61
CA ARG A 106 7.30 2.94 -16.84
C ARG A 106 7.34 3.68 -15.52
N LEU A 107 8.00 4.81 -15.49
CA LEU A 107 7.97 5.72 -14.34
C LEU A 107 6.73 6.62 -14.46
N PRO A 108 5.62 6.30 -13.73
CA PRO A 108 4.41 7.08 -13.85
C PRO A 108 4.52 8.40 -13.08
N GLU A 109 3.84 9.42 -13.57
CA GLU A 109 3.63 10.67 -12.86
C GLU A 109 2.22 10.70 -12.28
N ILE A 110 2.11 10.91 -10.97
CA ILE A 110 0.83 11.04 -10.25
C ILE A 110 0.52 12.52 -10.10
N LEU A 111 -0.40 13.00 -10.93
CA LEU A 111 -0.88 14.38 -10.87
C LEU A 111 -2.01 14.46 -9.85
N LEU A 112 -1.73 15.09 -8.72
CA LEU A 112 -2.70 15.31 -7.64
C LEU A 112 -3.34 16.68 -7.77
N GLU A 113 -4.65 16.75 -7.50
CA GLU A 113 -5.36 18.01 -7.33
C GLU A 113 -4.94 18.71 -6.04
N GLU A 114 -5.24 20.01 -5.92
CA GLU A 114 -4.94 20.77 -4.71
C GLU A 114 -5.60 20.13 -3.48
N GLY A 115 -4.81 19.85 -2.45
CA GLY A 115 -5.27 19.21 -1.22
C GLY A 115 -5.55 17.71 -1.31
N GLU A 116 -5.45 17.09 -2.47
CA GLU A 116 -5.76 15.67 -2.64
C GLU A 116 -4.78 14.76 -1.91
N LEU A 117 -3.50 15.12 -1.89
CA LEU A 117 -2.49 14.39 -1.11
C LEU A 117 -2.96 14.20 0.34
N GLU A 118 -3.47 15.26 0.96
CA GLU A 118 -3.85 15.25 2.37
C GLU A 118 -5.20 14.57 2.64
N THR A 119 -6.16 14.82 1.76
CA THR A 119 -7.56 14.41 1.98
C THR A 119 -7.88 13.03 1.42
N VAL A 120 -7.01 12.51 0.59
CA VAL A 120 -7.18 11.19 -0.05
C VAL A 120 -5.99 10.29 0.22
N ASN A 121 -4.83 10.61 -0.36
CA ASN A 121 -3.69 9.69 -0.40
C ASN A 121 -3.13 9.38 0.98
N LEU A 122 -2.91 10.40 1.82
CA LEU A 122 -2.28 10.23 3.13
C LEU A 122 -3.23 9.76 4.24
N VAL A 123 -4.55 9.78 4.03
CA VAL A 123 -5.51 9.36 5.05
C VAL A 123 -5.25 7.92 5.52
N PRO A 124 -5.13 6.92 4.64
CA PRO A 124 -4.85 5.55 5.08
C PRO A 124 -3.45 5.37 5.68
N PHE A 125 -2.45 6.12 5.19
CA PHE A 125 -1.09 6.03 5.73
C PHE A 125 -0.94 6.66 7.11
N ARG A 126 -1.68 7.74 7.41
CA ARG A 126 -1.75 8.27 8.78
C ARG A 126 -2.32 7.25 9.74
N ALA A 127 -3.44 6.64 9.38
CA ALA A 127 -4.04 5.57 10.19
C ALA A 127 -3.08 4.38 10.37
N ALA A 128 -2.33 3.99 9.34
CA ALA A 128 -1.32 2.95 9.44
C ALA A 128 -0.18 3.31 10.41
N VAL A 129 0.28 4.57 10.40
CA VAL A 129 1.31 5.07 11.33
C VAL A 129 0.77 5.09 12.76
N GLU A 130 -0.47 5.55 12.96
CA GLU A 130 -1.16 5.54 14.27
C GLU A 130 -1.33 4.12 14.84
N GLU A 131 -1.56 3.11 13.98
CA GLU A 131 -1.59 1.69 14.35
C GLU A 131 -0.20 1.08 14.59
N GLY A 132 0.87 1.84 14.40
CA GLY A 132 2.24 1.36 14.59
C GLY A 132 2.67 0.32 13.55
N VAL A 133 2.35 0.53 12.28
CA VAL A 133 2.74 -0.38 11.20
C VAL A 133 4.25 -0.62 11.17
N ALA A 134 4.66 -1.88 11.06
CA ALA A 134 6.07 -2.28 11.14
C ALA A 134 6.90 -1.76 9.96
N ALA A 135 6.33 -1.74 8.75
CA ALA A 135 7.02 -1.24 7.57
C ALA A 135 6.09 -0.44 6.64
N VAL A 136 6.68 0.51 5.92
CA VAL A 136 6.04 1.23 4.81
C VAL A 136 6.84 0.96 3.55
N MET A 137 6.16 0.51 2.49
CA MET A 137 6.74 0.32 1.18
C MET A 137 6.45 1.53 0.29
N THR A 138 7.51 2.07 -0.31
CA THR A 138 7.43 3.24 -1.19
C THR A 138 7.07 2.85 -2.61
N SER A 139 6.36 3.74 -3.30
CA SER A 139 6.08 3.62 -4.73
C SER A 139 7.25 4.09 -5.59
N HIS A 140 7.31 3.66 -6.85
CA HIS A 140 8.26 4.17 -7.84
C HIS A 140 7.70 5.31 -8.69
N ALA A 141 6.51 5.84 -8.36
CA ALA A 141 5.91 6.96 -9.08
C ALA A 141 6.56 8.31 -8.70
N VAL A 142 6.54 9.24 -9.64
CA VAL A 142 6.86 10.66 -9.41
C VAL A 142 5.60 11.39 -8.98
N TYR A 143 5.73 12.27 -8.00
CA TYR A 143 4.67 13.16 -7.52
C TYR A 143 5.13 14.60 -7.74
N PRO A 144 4.83 15.22 -8.90
CA PRO A 144 5.37 16.53 -9.26
C PRO A 144 5.03 17.65 -8.27
N SER A 145 3.93 17.50 -7.53
CA SER A 145 3.52 18.44 -6.46
C SER A 145 4.39 18.33 -5.19
N ILE A 146 5.22 17.28 -5.05
CA ILE A 146 6.10 17.07 -3.89
C ILE A 146 7.57 17.22 -4.31
N ASP A 147 7.99 16.47 -5.33
CA ASP A 147 9.37 16.45 -5.83
C ASP A 147 9.36 16.12 -7.32
N PRO A 148 9.39 17.17 -8.19
CA PRO A 148 9.34 16.98 -9.64
C PRO A 148 10.50 16.17 -10.19
N GLY A 149 10.21 15.14 -10.96
CA GLY A 149 11.21 14.32 -11.65
C GLY A 149 11.91 13.27 -10.80
N THR A 150 11.66 13.23 -9.48
CA THR A 150 12.25 12.24 -8.57
C THR A 150 11.20 11.22 -8.16
N PRO A 151 11.40 9.91 -8.40
CA PRO A 151 10.48 8.89 -7.90
C PRO A 151 10.43 8.87 -6.38
N ALA A 152 9.27 8.62 -5.80
CA ALA A 152 9.04 8.67 -4.36
C ALA A 152 10.06 7.83 -3.56
N THR A 153 10.45 6.67 -4.08
CA THR A 153 11.43 5.78 -3.47
C THR A 153 12.85 6.38 -3.35
N LEU A 154 13.17 7.44 -4.10
CA LEU A 154 14.46 8.14 -4.08
C LEU A 154 14.35 9.59 -3.59
N SER A 155 13.14 10.09 -3.35
CA SER A 155 12.87 11.47 -2.97
C SER A 155 13.08 11.70 -1.48
N GLU A 156 14.02 12.57 -1.12
CA GLU A 156 14.20 13.02 0.27
C GLU A 156 12.96 13.76 0.78
N ALA A 157 12.30 14.54 -0.09
CA ALA A 157 11.07 15.25 0.27
C ALA A 157 9.95 14.28 0.65
N VAL A 158 9.83 13.13 -0.03
CA VAL A 158 8.85 12.09 0.30
C VAL A 158 9.28 11.28 1.52
N LEU A 159 10.51 10.75 1.54
CA LEU A 159 10.95 9.80 2.56
C LEU A 159 11.21 10.48 3.91
N LYS A 160 11.93 11.59 3.91
CA LYS A 160 12.25 12.33 5.13
C LYS A 160 11.16 13.35 5.43
N GLY A 161 10.89 14.28 4.53
CA GLY A 161 9.97 15.37 4.77
C GLY A 161 8.54 14.90 5.04
N LEU A 162 7.99 14.05 4.16
CA LEU A 162 6.60 13.62 4.29
C LEU A 162 6.43 12.46 5.26
N LEU A 163 7.18 11.36 5.09
CA LEU A 163 6.95 10.14 5.87
C LEU A 163 7.55 10.25 7.29
N ARG A 164 8.83 10.64 7.43
CA ARG A 164 9.49 10.71 8.74
C ARG A 164 9.03 11.91 9.57
N GLU A 165 9.13 13.12 9.02
CA GLU A 165 8.94 14.35 9.80
C GLU A 165 7.46 14.70 9.93
N ARG A 166 6.69 14.67 8.81
CA ARG A 166 5.30 15.10 8.83
C ARG A 166 4.33 14.07 9.37
N LEU A 167 4.49 12.78 8.99
CA LEU A 167 3.66 11.69 9.50
C LEU A 167 4.22 11.09 10.80
N GLY A 168 5.45 11.41 11.21
CA GLY A 168 6.07 10.91 12.44
C GLY A 168 6.40 9.42 12.40
N TYR A 169 6.65 8.85 11.22
CA TYR A 169 6.91 7.42 11.08
C TYR A 169 8.38 7.07 11.32
N ASP A 170 8.66 6.20 12.29
CA ASP A 170 10.02 5.74 12.63
C ASP A 170 10.31 4.28 12.30
N GLY A 171 9.33 3.53 11.80
CA GLY A 171 9.48 2.13 11.42
C GLY A 171 10.34 1.90 10.18
N LEU A 172 10.33 0.69 9.67
CA LEU A 172 11.11 0.28 8.50
C LEU A 172 10.53 0.88 7.20
N ILE A 173 11.40 1.46 6.37
CA ILE A 173 11.06 1.85 5.00
C ILE A 173 11.68 0.84 4.04
N ILE A 174 10.85 0.27 3.16
CA ILE A 174 11.29 -0.66 2.12
C ILE A 174 10.88 -0.14 0.75
N THR A 175 11.57 -0.59 -0.28
CA THR A 175 11.21 -0.28 -1.68
C THR A 175 10.42 -1.42 -2.28
N ASP A 176 9.57 -1.12 -3.25
CA ASP A 176 9.01 -2.15 -4.13
C ASP A 176 10.08 -2.71 -5.07
N THR A 177 9.75 -3.78 -5.78
CA THR A 177 10.64 -4.36 -6.78
C THR A 177 10.68 -3.47 -8.02
N TYR A 178 11.83 -2.93 -8.36
CA TYR A 178 12.04 -2.20 -9.60
C TYR A 178 12.61 -3.13 -10.67
N LYS A 179 11.80 -3.48 -11.65
CA LYS A 179 12.30 -4.04 -12.91
C LYS A 179 12.61 -2.84 -13.81
N GLY A 180 13.81 -2.31 -13.72
CA GLY A 180 14.27 -1.26 -14.64
C GLY A 180 14.00 -1.62 -16.10
N PRO A 181 14.00 -0.65 -17.04
CA PRO A 181 13.77 -0.92 -18.44
C PRO A 181 14.70 -2.04 -18.86
N ASP A 182 14.13 -3.06 -19.52
CA ASP A 182 14.89 -4.24 -19.95
C ASP A 182 16.05 -3.77 -20.81
N ARG A 183 17.28 -3.84 -20.27
CA ARG A 183 18.51 -3.45 -20.99
C ARG A 183 18.78 -4.32 -22.20
N ARG A 184 17.90 -5.30 -22.48
CA ARG A 184 18.01 -6.20 -23.64
C ARG A 184 17.25 -5.71 -24.88
N ALA A 185 16.48 -4.63 -24.79
CA ALA A 185 15.74 -4.07 -25.94
C ALA A 185 16.61 -3.15 -26.84
N GLY A 186 17.94 -3.14 -26.68
CA GLY A 186 18.87 -2.26 -27.40
C GLY A 186 20.15 -2.93 -27.92
N GLN A 187 20.09 -4.26 -28.22
CA GLN A 187 21.14 -4.94 -28.96
C GLN A 187 20.61 -5.59 -30.21
#